data_331d18d9360c2675dd8a2a4c8b0975d5
#
_entry.id   331d18d9360c2675dd8a2a4c8b0975d5
#
_cell.length_a   1.000
_cell.length_b   1.000
_cell.length_c   1.000
_cell.angle_alpha   90.00
_cell.angle_beta   90.00
_cell.angle_gamma   90.00
#
_symmetry.space_group_name_H-M   'P 1'
#
loop_
_entity.id
_entity.type
_entity.pdbx_description
1 polymer ?
#
loop_
_entity_poly.entity_id
_entity_poly.type
_entity_poly.pdbx_seq_one_letter_code
_entity_poly.pdbx_strand_id
1 'polypeptide(L)'
;YKRKLVLVVASSLKEKTLERYEVTNNNSLGKSLGKELEGIVCKHPLLDQESPIILGSHVTDEMGTGLVHTAPAHGLEDYEACKNYNFDSSSLVQADGKFAKDTPFVGGKKLDEANEIVIDELNKMKLLFSKNKFRHSFPHCWRHKTPLFFRATPQWFISMDKNKLLEGCLSKIEEINWLPDWGKSRINSMMSERPDWCISRQRHWGAPIPLFVSKSSGKIHKDTIKIIEMVAEEIEKNGAESWFTSDPSKFLGDDSDEYEKITDTLDVW
;
A
#
# COMPACT_ATOMS: atom_id res chain seq x y z
N TYR A 1 -12.51 -11.14 39.88
CA TYR A 1 -11.50 -12.05 39.32
C TYR A 1 -10.44 -11.23 38.64
N LYS A 2 -9.19 -11.20 39.17
CA LYS A 2 -8.05 -10.60 38.48
C LYS A 2 -7.72 -11.50 37.28
N ARG A 3 -7.96 -11.02 36.05
CA ARG A 3 -7.52 -11.73 34.85
C ARG A 3 -6.00 -11.82 34.86
N LYS A 4 -5.44 -13.01 34.70
CA LYS A 4 -4.03 -13.19 34.39
C LYS A 4 -3.87 -12.88 32.90
N LEU A 5 -3.06 -11.87 32.57
CA LEU A 5 -2.71 -11.52 31.20
C LEU A 5 -1.27 -11.99 30.95
N VAL A 6 -1.04 -12.50 29.75
CA VAL A 6 0.29 -12.80 29.24
C VAL A 6 0.60 -11.78 28.17
N LEU A 7 1.72 -11.08 28.29
CA LEU A 7 2.21 -10.14 27.31
C LEU A 7 3.44 -10.72 26.63
N VAL A 8 3.48 -10.62 25.31
CA VAL A 8 4.65 -10.95 24.48
C VAL A 8 5.33 -9.64 24.14
N VAL A 9 6.59 -9.50 24.53
CA VAL A 9 7.38 -8.28 24.34
C VAL A 9 8.84 -8.63 24.04
N ALA A 10 9.54 -7.80 23.30
CA ALA A 10 10.98 -7.94 23.11
C ALA A 10 11.71 -7.83 24.44
N SER A 11 12.71 -8.68 24.66
CA SER A 11 13.42 -8.74 25.95
C SER A 11 14.08 -7.41 26.34
N SER A 12 14.63 -6.67 25.37
CA SER A 12 15.22 -5.33 25.52
C SER A 12 14.21 -4.27 25.93
N LEU A 13 12.93 -4.43 25.56
CA LEU A 13 11.85 -3.48 25.81
C LEU A 13 11.01 -3.83 27.04
N LYS A 14 11.28 -4.95 27.70
CA LYS A 14 10.48 -5.44 28.82
C LYS A 14 10.28 -4.38 29.90
N GLU A 15 11.35 -3.84 30.45
CA GLU A 15 11.27 -2.90 31.59
C GLU A 15 10.53 -1.60 31.17
N LYS A 16 10.86 -1.03 29.99
CA LYS A 16 10.18 0.14 29.46
C LYS A 16 8.68 -0.09 29.24
N THR A 17 8.31 -1.30 28.82
CA THR A 17 6.91 -1.69 28.59
C THR A 17 6.15 -1.84 29.91
N LEU A 18 6.76 -2.48 30.90
CA LEU A 18 6.16 -2.64 32.23
C LEU A 18 5.95 -1.30 32.94
N GLU A 19 6.95 -0.41 32.86
CA GLU A 19 6.86 0.95 33.40
C GLU A 19 5.75 1.75 32.70
N ARG A 20 5.69 1.73 31.35
CA ARG A 20 4.65 2.42 30.56
C ARG A 20 3.24 1.98 30.95
N TYR A 21 3.06 0.73 31.27
CA TYR A 21 1.76 0.14 31.61
C TYR A 21 1.52 0.05 33.12
N GLU A 22 2.42 0.60 33.93
CA GLU A 22 2.32 0.62 35.37
C GLU A 22 2.17 -0.80 36.01
N VAL A 23 2.82 -1.79 35.38
CA VAL A 23 2.78 -3.18 35.81
C VAL A 23 3.86 -3.43 36.87
N THR A 24 3.46 -3.49 38.12
CA THR A 24 4.37 -3.68 39.25
C THR A 24 4.64 -5.14 39.64
N ASN A 25 3.72 -6.04 39.28
CA ASN A 25 3.83 -7.47 39.61
C ASN A 25 3.79 -8.32 38.36
N ASN A 26 4.93 -8.86 37.97
CA ASN A 26 5.07 -9.67 36.76
C ASN A 26 5.99 -10.87 36.96
N ASN A 27 5.75 -11.94 36.25
CA ASN A 27 6.61 -13.12 36.18
C ASN A 27 6.96 -13.40 34.71
N SER A 28 8.23 -13.65 34.42
CA SER A 28 8.63 -14.13 33.09
C SER A 28 8.23 -15.60 32.96
N LEU A 29 7.46 -15.94 31.93
CA LEU A 29 6.98 -17.30 31.67
C LEU A 29 7.92 -18.07 30.75
N GLY A 30 8.68 -17.37 29.91
CA GLY A 30 9.61 -17.97 28.94
C GLY A 30 10.27 -16.93 28.05
N LYS A 31 11.16 -17.38 27.20
CA LYS A 31 11.83 -16.60 26.14
C LYS A 31 11.86 -17.43 24.87
N SER A 32 11.74 -16.77 23.74
CA SER A 32 11.81 -17.34 22.41
C SER A 32 12.44 -16.33 21.44
N LEU A 33 12.98 -16.82 20.34
CA LEU A 33 13.40 -15.95 19.25
C LEU A 33 12.19 -15.56 18.42
N GLY A 34 12.19 -14.35 17.85
CA GLY A 34 11.08 -13.86 17.01
C GLY A 34 10.73 -14.82 15.88
N LYS A 35 11.75 -15.43 15.23
CA LYS A 35 11.57 -16.42 14.16
C LYS A 35 10.82 -17.69 14.59
N GLU A 36 10.83 -18.03 15.88
CA GLU A 36 10.12 -19.19 16.42
C GLU A 36 8.63 -18.90 16.64
N LEU A 37 8.24 -17.63 16.58
CA LEU A 37 6.86 -17.19 16.66
C LEU A 37 6.17 -17.14 15.28
N GLU A 38 6.93 -17.24 14.18
CA GLU A 38 6.40 -17.19 12.83
C GLU A 38 5.35 -18.29 12.62
N GLY A 39 4.24 -17.91 11.99
CA GLY A 39 3.14 -18.81 11.69
C GLY A 39 2.18 -19.08 12.86
N ILE A 40 2.46 -18.57 14.07
CA ILE A 40 1.47 -18.62 15.15
C ILE A 40 0.27 -17.75 14.77
N VAL A 41 -0.91 -18.35 14.79
CA VAL A 41 -2.15 -17.66 14.43
C VAL A 41 -2.78 -17.02 15.66
N CYS A 42 -2.94 -15.70 15.63
CA CYS A 42 -3.63 -14.93 16.63
C CYS A 42 -5.07 -14.63 16.17
N LYS A 43 -5.98 -14.45 17.12
CA LYS A 43 -7.34 -13.99 16.85
C LYS A 43 -7.35 -12.46 16.79
N HIS A 44 -7.94 -11.88 15.74
CA HIS A 44 -8.16 -10.44 15.66
C HIS A 44 -9.09 -9.99 16.82
N PRO A 45 -8.80 -8.87 17.51
CA PRO A 45 -9.54 -8.48 18.71
C PRO A 45 -11.00 -8.11 18.47
N LEU A 46 -11.33 -7.57 17.29
CA LEU A 46 -12.67 -7.07 16.97
C LEU A 46 -13.40 -7.88 15.91
N LEU A 47 -12.67 -8.48 14.98
CA LEU A 47 -13.21 -9.19 13.84
C LEU A 47 -13.06 -10.69 14.02
N ASP A 48 -13.93 -11.48 13.41
CA ASP A 48 -13.75 -12.94 13.32
C ASP A 48 -12.78 -13.27 12.19
N GLN A 49 -11.52 -12.88 12.42
CA GLN A 49 -10.42 -12.97 11.47
C GLN A 49 -9.16 -13.46 12.17
N GLU A 50 -8.39 -14.25 11.47
CA GLU A 50 -7.08 -14.70 11.90
C GLU A 50 -6.00 -13.65 11.59
N SER A 51 -5.05 -13.51 12.52
CA SER A 51 -3.90 -12.61 12.39
C SER A 51 -2.62 -13.40 12.66
N PRO A 52 -2.00 -13.99 11.64
CA PRO A 52 -0.77 -14.76 11.84
C PRO A 52 0.42 -13.85 12.13
N ILE A 53 1.36 -14.36 12.92
CA ILE A 53 2.64 -13.70 13.15
C ILE A 53 3.54 -13.95 11.94
N ILE A 54 4.10 -12.88 11.39
CA ILE A 54 5.03 -12.89 10.27
C ILE A 54 6.35 -12.23 10.66
N LEU A 55 7.38 -12.44 9.87
CA LEU A 55 8.68 -11.77 10.02
C LEU A 55 8.73 -10.52 9.14
N GLY A 56 9.22 -9.41 9.71
CA GLY A 56 9.42 -8.14 9.01
C GLY A 56 10.75 -7.51 9.37
N SER A 57 11.56 -7.17 8.36
CA SER A 57 12.89 -6.56 8.57
C SER A 57 12.84 -5.15 9.17
N HIS A 58 11.70 -4.49 9.07
CA HIS A 58 11.44 -3.16 9.64
C HIS A 58 11.12 -3.20 11.15
N VAL A 59 10.86 -4.39 11.69
CA VAL A 59 10.55 -4.56 13.12
C VAL A 59 11.83 -4.63 13.93
N THR A 60 11.98 -3.68 14.85
CA THR A 60 13.16 -3.60 15.74
C THR A 60 12.77 -3.83 17.19
N ASP A 61 13.75 -4.09 18.04
CA ASP A 61 13.60 -4.22 19.47
C ASP A 61 13.96 -2.92 20.23
N GLU A 62 13.87 -1.78 19.55
CA GLU A 62 14.19 -0.46 20.10
C GLU A 62 12.93 0.34 20.49
N MET A 63 11.79 0.06 19.85
CA MET A 63 10.54 0.80 20.02
C MET A 63 9.33 -0.10 20.28
N GLY A 64 8.33 0.45 20.97
CA GLY A 64 7.05 -0.23 21.21
C GLY A 64 7.18 -1.45 22.11
N THR A 65 6.77 -2.59 21.62
CA THR A 65 6.81 -3.90 22.28
C THR A 65 7.72 -4.91 21.55
N GLY A 66 8.25 -4.54 20.38
CA GLY A 66 8.93 -5.46 19.47
C GLY A 66 7.98 -6.33 18.62
N LEU A 67 6.67 -6.14 18.75
CA LEU A 67 5.65 -6.67 17.85
C LEU A 67 4.85 -5.52 17.26
N VAL A 68 4.64 -5.55 15.96
CA VAL A 68 3.98 -4.49 15.19
C VAL A 68 2.74 -5.05 14.52
N HIS A 69 1.61 -4.34 14.62
CA HIS A 69 0.46 -4.63 13.79
C HIS A 69 0.77 -4.22 12.34
N THR A 70 0.58 -5.13 11.40
CA THR A 70 0.95 -4.96 10.00
C THR A 70 -0.30 -4.87 9.14
N ALA A 71 -0.39 -3.79 8.33
CA ALA A 71 -1.52 -3.53 7.44
C ALA A 71 -1.02 -3.30 6.00
N PRO A 72 -0.98 -4.33 5.13
CA PRO A 72 -0.32 -4.27 3.83
C PRO A 72 -0.88 -3.21 2.87
N ALA A 73 -2.12 -2.78 3.07
CA ALA A 73 -2.74 -1.72 2.27
C ALA A 73 -2.37 -0.30 2.72
N HIS A 74 -1.71 -0.12 3.88
CA HIS A 74 -1.57 1.17 4.54
C HIS A 74 -0.15 1.55 4.97
N GLY A 75 0.86 0.79 4.55
CA GLY A 75 2.28 1.08 4.76
C GLY A 75 3.15 0.38 3.72
N LEU A 76 4.22 1.04 3.27
CA LEU A 76 5.16 0.45 2.31
C LEU A 76 5.90 -0.73 2.92
N GLU A 77 6.43 -0.56 4.12
CA GLU A 77 7.15 -1.61 4.86
C GLU A 77 6.23 -2.79 5.19
N ASP A 78 4.97 -2.50 5.55
CA ASP A 78 3.94 -3.50 5.78
C ASP A 78 3.62 -4.28 4.50
N TYR A 79 3.47 -3.58 3.37
CA TYR A 79 3.24 -4.19 2.07
C TYR A 79 4.39 -5.12 1.68
N GLU A 80 5.63 -4.67 1.81
CA GLU A 80 6.82 -5.46 1.50
C GLU A 80 6.94 -6.69 2.38
N ALA A 81 6.71 -6.56 3.68
CA ALA A 81 6.70 -7.69 4.60
C ALA A 81 5.62 -8.71 4.24
N CYS A 82 4.42 -8.26 3.88
CA CYS A 82 3.29 -9.12 3.54
C CYS A 82 3.39 -9.79 2.16
N LYS A 83 4.17 -9.24 1.23
CA LYS A 83 4.31 -9.73 -0.13
C LYS A 83 4.72 -11.21 -0.19
N ASN A 84 5.60 -11.64 0.71
CA ASN A 84 6.09 -13.02 0.76
C ASN A 84 5.06 -14.01 1.34
N TYR A 85 4.00 -13.53 1.98
CA TYR A 85 2.97 -14.33 2.63
C TYR A 85 1.65 -14.36 1.87
N ASN A 86 1.57 -13.73 0.70
CA ASN A 86 0.38 -13.65 -0.17
C ASN A 86 -0.88 -13.10 0.54
N PHE A 87 -0.71 -12.14 1.44
CA PHE A 87 -1.85 -11.46 2.04
C PHE A 87 -2.55 -10.54 1.05
N ASP A 88 -3.86 -10.40 1.21
CA ASP A 88 -4.63 -9.41 0.48
C ASP A 88 -4.18 -7.99 0.88
N SER A 89 -3.82 -7.19 -0.10
CA SER A 89 -3.46 -5.78 0.04
C SER A 89 -4.56 -4.83 -0.39
N SER A 90 -5.79 -5.32 -0.55
CA SER A 90 -6.93 -4.44 -0.85
C SER A 90 -7.19 -3.46 0.29
N SER A 91 -7.43 -2.20 -0.06
CA SER A 91 -7.67 -1.15 0.92
C SER A 91 -9.14 -1.10 1.33
N LEU A 92 -9.42 -1.16 2.62
CA LEU A 92 -10.74 -0.90 3.19
C LEU A 92 -11.11 0.60 3.13
N VAL A 93 -10.13 1.48 2.94
CA VAL A 93 -10.35 2.92 2.80
C VAL A 93 -10.46 3.28 1.33
N GLN A 94 -11.59 3.87 0.96
CA GLN A 94 -11.91 4.26 -0.41
C GLN A 94 -11.22 5.58 -0.81
N ALA A 95 -11.36 5.97 -2.08
CA ALA A 95 -10.73 7.17 -2.64
C ALA A 95 -11.18 8.48 -1.96
N ASP A 96 -12.37 8.49 -1.38
CA ASP A 96 -12.92 9.64 -0.63
C ASP A 96 -12.42 9.72 0.83
N GLY A 97 -11.52 8.84 1.23
CA GLY A 97 -10.94 8.78 2.58
C GLY A 97 -11.86 8.17 3.65
N LYS A 98 -12.91 7.47 3.23
CA LYS A 98 -13.83 6.77 4.13
C LYS A 98 -13.66 5.26 4.02
N PHE A 99 -13.96 4.56 5.08
CA PHE A 99 -14.08 3.10 5.05
C PHE A 99 -15.21 2.65 4.13
N ALA A 100 -15.03 1.54 3.44
CA ALA A 100 -16.08 0.89 2.67
C ALA A 100 -17.32 0.65 3.56
N LYS A 101 -18.51 0.80 2.98
CA LYS A 101 -19.78 0.80 3.75
C LYS A 101 -20.03 -0.49 4.53
N ASP A 102 -19.51 -1.59 4.00
CA ASP A 102 -19.60 -2.95 4.58
C ASP A 102 -18.54 -3.26 5.62
N THR A 103 -17.60 -2.33 5.87
CA THR A 103 -16.58 -2.52 6.91
C THR A 103 -17.21 -2.53 8.29
N PRO A 104 -17.04 -3.61 9.09
CA PRO A 104 -17.64 -3.69 10.42
C PRO A 104 -17.23 -2.51 11.30
N PHE A 105 -18.17 -2.02 12.11
CA PHE A 105 -18.05 -0.90 13.07
C PHE A 105 -17.77 0.48 12.44
N VAL A 106 -16.99 0.58 11.38
CA VAL A 106 -16.46 1.84 10.85
C VAL A 106 -16.92 2.18 9.42
N GLY A 107 -17.81 1.35 8.85
CA GLY A 107 -18.31 1.54 7.47
C GLY A 107 -18.84 2.95 7.21
N GLY A 108 -18.36 3.58 6.14
CA GLY A 108 -18.71 4.96 5.74
C GLY A 108 -18.11 6.07 6.60
N LYS A 109 -17.30 5.75 7.62
CA LYS A 109 -16.64 6.71 8.51
C LYS A 109 -15.30 7.16 7.96
N LYS A 110 -14.89 8.39 8.33
CA LYS A 110 -13.52 8.88 8.09
C LYS A 110 -12.55 8.26 9.09
N LEU A 111 -11.26 8.31 8.78
CA LEU A 111 -10.20 7.73 9.62
C LEU A 111 -10.22 8.24 11.06
N ASP A 112 -10.36 9.55 11.27
CA ASP A 112 -10.37 10.14 12.61
C ASP A 112 -11.57 9.66 13.44
N GLU A 113 -12.76 9.58 12.84
CA GLU A 113 -13.96 9.05 13.48
C GLU A 113 -13.79 7.55 13.80
N ALA A 114 -13.21 6.80 12.88
CA ALA A 114 -12.99 5.36 13.03
C ALA A 114 -12.05 5.04 14.20
N ASN A 115 -11.02 5.84 14.41
CA ASN A 115 -10.08 5.65 15.53
C ASN A 115 -10.80 5.63 16.89
N GLU A 116 -11.68 6.60 17.13
CA GLU A 116 -12.42 6.66 18.40
C GLU A 116 -13.43 5.49 18.52
N ILE A 117 -14.11 5.13 17.44
CA ILE A 117 -15.03 3.99 17.43
C ILE A 117 -14.29 2.68 17.75
N VAL A 118 -13.15 2.43 17.12
CA VAL A 118 -12.34 1.22 17.38
C VAL A 118 -11.89 1.16 18.84
N ILE A 119 -11.43 2.28 19.40
CA ILE A 119 -11.02 2.37 20.80
C ILE A 119 -12.20 2.06 21.74
N ASP A 120 -13.36 2.63 21.45
CA ASP A 120 -14.56 2.41 22.24
C ASP A 120 -15.02 0.93 22.19
N GLU A 121 -14.99 0.31 21.02
CA GLU A 121 -15.32 -1.12 20.88
C GLU A 121 -14.34 -2.01 21.64
N LEU A 122 -13.03 -1.75 21.55
CA LEU A 122 -12.03 -2.47 22.31
C LEU A 122 -12.26 -2.31 23.84
N ASN A 123 -12.67 -1.13 24.27
CA ASN A 123 -12.96 -0.86 25.68
C ASN A 123 -14.23 -1.60 26.15
N LYS A 124 -15.32 -1.58 25.36
CA LYS A 124 -16.55 -2.33 25.64
C LYS A 124 -16.28 -3.82 25.77
N MET A 125 -15.45 -4.38 24.91
CA MET A 125 -15.04 -5.79 24.94
C MET A 125 -14.02 -6.10 26.04
N LYS A 126 -13.54 -5.10 26.78
CA LYS A 126 -12.46 -5.21 27.80
C LYS A 126 -11.17 -5.76 27.23
N LEU A 127 -10.86 -5.42 25.99
CA LEU A 127 -9.65 -5.79 25.26
C LEU A 127 -8.66 -4.62 25.14
N LEU A 128 -9.09 -3.40 25.43
CA LEU A 128 -8.20 -2.25 25.50
C LEU A 128 -7.31 -2.37 26.75
N PHE A 129 -6.01 -2.50 26.51
CA PHE A 129 -5.04 -2.62 27.60
C PHE A 129 -4.60 -1.25 28.11
N SER A 130 -4.19 -0.36 27.19
CA SER A 130 -3.79 1.02 27.51
C SER A 130 -4.00 1.93 26.31
N LYS A 131 -4.27 3.21 26.57
CA LYS A 131 -4.40 4.27 25.56
C LYS A 131 -3.56 5.46 26.00
N ASN A 132 -2.59 5.85 25.18
CA ASN A 132 -1.75 7.02 25.42
C ASN A 132 -1.72 7.92 24.20
N LYS A 133 -1.71 9.23 24.41
CA LYS A 133 -1.45 10.21 23.35
C LYS A 133 0.04 10.54 23.34
N PHE A 134 0.65 10.49 22.17
CA PHE A 134 2.02 10.94 21.99
C PHE A 134 2.13 11.83 20.75
N ARG A 135 3.14 12.67 20.74
CA ARG A 135 3.38 13.59 19.63
C ARG A 135 4.55 13.08 18.81
N HIS A 136 4.36 12.97 17.49
CA HIS A 136 5.39 12.54 16.55
C HIS A 136 5.28 13.33 15.24
N SER A 137 6.34 13.26 14.43
CA SER A 137 6.30 13.79 13.06
C SER A 137 5.37 12.94 12.21
N PHE A 138 4.56 13.59 11.40
CA PHE A 138 3.61 12.93 10.51
C PHE A 138 3.63 13.59 9.12
N PRO A 139 3.59 12.82 8.03
CA PRO A 139 3.60 13.38 6.69
C PRO A 139 2.33 14.20 6.41
N HIS A 140 2.51 15.39 5.86
CA HIS A 140 1.40 16.28 5.49
C HIS A 140 1.48 16.63 4.01
N CYS A 141 0.31 16.82 3.39
CA CYS A 141 0.23 17.36 2.04
C CYS A 141 0.90 18.74 1.99
N TRP A 142 1.88 18.91 1.11
CA TRP A 142 2.61 20.18 0.99
C TRP A 142 1.69 21.35 0.60
N ARG A 143 0.61 21.08 -0.16
CA ARG A 143 -0.36 22.08 -0.64
C ARG A 143 -1.44 22.40 0.39
N HIS A 144 -2.13 21.37 0.90
CA HIS A 144 -3.29 21.54 1.78
C HIS A 144 -2.93 21.50 3.27
N LYS A 145 -1.69 21.13 3.62
CA LYS A 145 -1.20 20.98 5.01
C LYS A 145 -2.03 19.98 5.84
N THR A 146 -2.80 19.13 5.20
CA THR A 146 -3.55 18.05 5.84
C THR A 146 -2.71 16.80 6.01
N PRO A 147 -2.93 15.99 7.07
CA PRO A 147 -2.28 14.70 7.22
C PRO A 147 -2.51 13.80 6.01
N LEU A 148 -1.48 13.05 5.63
CA LEU A 148 -1.56 12.05 4.57
C LEU A 148 -1.70 10.66 5.19
N PHE A 149 -2.33 9.75 4.47
CA PHE A 149 -2.29 8.32 4.78
C PHE A 149 -1.88 7.52 3.54
N PHE A 150 -1.23 6.40 3.78
CA PHE A 150 -0.88 5.47 2.71
C PHE A 150 -2.08 4.60 2.37
N ARG A 151 -2.25 4.34 1.09
CA ARG A 151 -3.30 3.46 0.57
C ARG A 151 -2.78 2.69 -0.64
N ALA A 152 -2.88 1.38 -0.61
CA ALA A 152 -2.63 0.56 -1.78
C ALA A 152 -3.71 0.85 -2.84
N THR A 153 -3.27 1.12 -4.06
CA THR A 153 -4.14 1.34 -5.22
C THR A 153 -3.57 0.61 -6.43
N PRO A 154 -4.42 0.04 -7.29
CA PRO A 154 -3.96 -0.49 -8.57
C PRO A 154 -3.24 0.60 -9.37
N GLN A 155 -2.08 0.26 -9.92
CA GLN A 155 -1.27 1.17 -10.72
C GLN A 155 -0.66 0.40 -11.89
N TRP A 156 -0.29 1.12 -12.94
CA TRP A 156 0.40 0.57 -14.10
C TRP A 156 1.90 0.80 -13.98
N PHE A 157 2.67 -0.28 -14.17
CA PHE A 157 4.12 -0.25 -14.05
C PHE A 157 4.78 -0.77 -15.31
N ILE A 158 5.89 -0.14 -15.70
CA ILE A 158 6.87 -0.72 -16.62
C ILE A 158 7.91 -1.41 -15.76
N SER A 159 8.05 -2.73 -15.94
CA SER A 159 9.07 -3.50 -15.23
C SER A 159 10.45 -3.12 -15.73
N MET A 160 11.32 -2.74 -14.82
CA MET A 160 12.71 -2.40 -15.12
C MET A 160 13.57 -3.64 -15.38
N ASP A 161 13.21 -4.78 -14.80
CA ASP A 161 13.97 -6.04 -14.97
C ASP A 161 13.58 -6.79 -16.25
N LYS A 162 12.30 -6.75 -16.64
CA LYS A 162 11.83 -7.43 -17.85
C LYS A 162 12.51 -6.84 -19.09
N ASN A 163 12.84 -7.72 -20.02
CA ASN A 163 13.51 -7.37 -21.28
C ASN A 163 14.83 -6.60 -21.07
N LYS A 164 15.44 -6.70 -19.89
CA LYS A 164 16.73 -6.05 -19.57
C LYS A 164 16.70 -4.53 -19.74
N LEU A 165 15.57 -3.89 -19.45
CA LEU A 165 15.43 -2.44 -19.62
C LEU A 165 16.44 -1.69 -18.74
N LEU A 166 16.57 -2.07 -17.47
CA LEU A 166 17.53 -1.47 -16.53
C LEU A 166 18.97 -1.65 -17.02
N GLU A 167 19.33 -2.88 -17.41
CA GLU A 167 20.67 -3.18 -17.96
C GLU A 167 20.98 -2.34 -19.20
N GLY A 168 20.02 -2.23 -20.11
CA GLY A 168 20.14 -1.39 -21.30
C GLY A 168 20.31 0.11 -20.97
N CYS A 169 19.57 0.63 -19.99
CA CYS A 169 19.72 2.02 -19.54
C CYS A 169 21.10 2.26 -18.94
N LEU A 170 21.58 1.38 -18.06
CA LEU A 170 22.92 1.49 -17.44
C LEU A 170 24.02 1.44 -18.50
N SER A 171 23.91 0.53 -19.48
CA SER A 171 24.85 0.48 -20.61
C SER A 171 24.86 1.78 -21.41
N LYS A 172 23.71 2.36 -21.69
CA LYS A 172 23.63 3.63 -22.44
C LYS A 172 24.18 4.82 -21.65
N ILE A 173 24.06 4.85 -20.34
CA ILE A 173 24.65 5.87 -19.50
C ILE A 173 26.19 5.90 -19.66
N GLU A 174 26.84 4.74 -19.84
CA GLU A 174 28.27 4.65 -20.07
C GLU A 174 28.72 5.24 -21.43
N GLU A 175 27.85 5.20 -22.45
CA GLU A 175 28.14 5.67 -23.79
C GLU A 175 27.99 7.21 -23.93
N ILE A 176 27.26 7.86 -23.01
CA ILE A 176 26.98 9.31 -23.08
C ILE A 176 28.18 10.11 -22.56
N ASN A 177 28.49 11.20 -23.27
CA ASN A 177 29.47 12.18 -22.78
C ASN A 177 28.80 13.18 -21.82
N TRP A 178 29.16 13.10 -20.55
CA TRP A 178 28.54 13.88 -19.49
C TRP A 178 29.28 15.20 -19.24
N LEU A 179 28.56 16.32 -19.25
CA LEU A 179 29.05 17.64 -18.89
C LEU A 179 28.11 18.27 -17.84
N PRO A 180 28.54 18.43 -16.59
CA PRO A 180 29.83 18.01 -16.01
C PRO A 180 29.94 16.51 -15.75
N ASP A 181 31.15 15.99 -15.64
CA ASP A 181 31.45 14.54 -15.50
C ASP A 181 30.73 13.88 -14.30
N TRP A 182 30.56 14.59 -13.20
CA TRP A 182 29.88 14.09 -12.01
C TRP A 182 28.41 13.70 -12.26
N GLY A 183 27.79 14.23 -13.33
CA GLY A 183 26.43 13.87 -13.72
C GLY A 183 26.27 12.38 -13.99
N LYS A 184 27.31 11.73 -14.53
CA LYS A 184 27.34 10.29 -14.80
C LYS A 184 27.14 9.44 -13.55
N SER A 185 27.91 9.70 -12.50
CA SER A 185 27.81 8.92 -11.27
C SER A 185 26.45 9.09 -10.60
N ARG A 186 25.90 10.30 -10.63
CA ARG A 186 24.58 10.58 -10.06
C ARG A 186 23.46 9.83 -10.79
N ILE A 187 23.42 9.91 -12.12
CA ILE A 187 22.38 9.22 -12.90
C ILE A 187 22.51 7.71 -12.79
N ASN A 188 23.74 7.20 -12.77
CA ASN A 188 24.00 5.76 -12.61
C ASN A 188 23.45 5.24 -11.27
N SER A 189 23.73 5.93 -10.16
CA SER A 189 23.18 5.58 -8.84
C SER A 189 21.66 5.64 -8.82
N MET A 190 21.07 6.68 -9.42
CA MET A 190 19.60 6.80 -9.50
C MET A 190 18.96 5.69 -10.33
N MET A 191 19.63 5.21 -11.37
CA MET A 191 19.10 4.11 -12.21
C MET A 191 19.32 2.75 -11.58
N SER A 192 20.48 2.48 -10.98
CA SER A 192 20.78 1.17 -10.39
C SER A 192 19.85 0.78 -9.24
N GLU A 193 19.33 1.76 -8.51
CA GLU A 193 18.39 1.55 -7.40
C GLU A 193 16.92 1.79 -7.80
N ARG A 194 16.65 2.00 -9.10
CA ARG A 194 15.32 2.36 -9.54
C ARG A 194 14.36 1.17 -9.49
N PRO A 195 13.24 1.27 -8.75
CA PRO A 195 12.18 0.27 -8.81
C PRO A 195 11.45 0.33 -10.16
N ASP A 196 10.51 -0.59 -10.37
CA ASP A 196 9.60 -0.56 -11.51
C ASP A 196 8.99 0.85 -11.68
N TRP A 197 8.87 1.30 -12.92
CA TRP A 197 8.39 2.65 -13.21
C TRP A 197 6.87 2.71 -13.20
N CYS A 198 6.30 3.36 -12.19
CA CYS A 198 4.86 3.66 -12.14
C CYS A 198 4.51 4.75 -13.15
N ILE A 199 3.81 4.36 -14.23
CA ILE A 199 3.45 5.24 -15.33
C ILE A 199 2.05 5.83 -15.23
N SER A 200 1.19 5.33 -14.34
CA SER A 200 -0.19 5.80 -14.20
C SER A 200 -0.33 6.98 -13.25
N ARG A 201 -1.21 7.91 -13.60
CA ARG A 201 -1.59 9.06 -12.78
C ARG A 201 -3.11 9.20 -12.77
N GLN A 202 -3.67 9.48 -11.61
CA GLN A 202 -5.11 9.71 -11.39
C GLN A 202 -5.44 11.20 -11.52
N ARG A 203 -5.00 11.81 -12.62
CA ARG A 203 -5.27 13.21 -12.95
C ARG A 203 -5.74 13.30 -14.40
N HIS A 204 -6.72 14.14 -14.65
CA HIS A 204 -7.30 14.31 -16.00
C HIS A 204 -6.42 15.11 -16.98
N TRP A 205 -5.17 15.36 -16.64
CA TRP A 205 -4.24 16.07 -17.50
C TRP A 205 -3.11 15.16 -17.95
N GLY A 206 -2.96 14.99 -19.26
CA GLY A 206 -1.96 14.13 -19.88
C GLY A 206 -2.57 13.19 -20.92
N ALA A 207 -1.74 12.40 -21.58
CA ALA A 207 -2.20 11.36 -22.50
C ALA A 207 -2.88 10.23 -21.68
N PRO A 208 -4.07 9.77 -22.10
CA PRO A 208 -4.73 8.66 -21.42
C PRO A 208 -3.96 7.35 -21.60
N ILE A 209 -4.15 6.42 -20.65
CA ILE A 209 -3.74 5.02 -20.80
C ILE A 209 -4.91 4.25 -21.43
N PRO A 210 -4.90 3.99 -22.74
CA PRO A 210 -6.06 3.46 -23.45
C PRO A 210 -6.18 1.94 -23.31
N LEU A 211 -6.41 1.48 -22.09
CA LEU A 211 -6.55 0.07 -21.76
C LEU A 211 -7.95 -0.27 -21.28
N PHE A 212 -8.35 -1.50 -21.58
CA PHE A 212 -9.52 -2.16 -21.02
C PHE A 212 -9.10 -3.38 -20.25
N VAL A 213 -9.64 -3.53 -19.04
CA VAL A 213 -9.30 -4.60 -18.10
C VAL A 213 -10.52 -5.44 -17.82
N SER A 214 -10.39 -6.76 -17.93
CA SER A 214 -11.48 -7.68 -17.60
C SER A 214 -11.88 -7.57 -16.14
N LYS A 215 -13.15 -7.35 -15.88
CA LYS A 215 -13.73 -7.26 -14.52
C LYS A 215 -13.57 -8.55 -13.72
N SER A 216 -13.49 -9.70 -14.39
CA SER A 216 -13.40 -11.01 -13.73
C SER A 216 -11.97 -11.47 -13.47
N SER A 217 -11.03 -11.17 -14.39
CA SER A 217 -9.67 -11.72 -14.34
C SER A 217 -8.58 -10.67 -14.08
N GLY A 218 -8.89 -9.38 -14.13
CA GLY A 218 -7.92 -8.29 -14.02
C GLY A 218 -6.91 -8.21 -15.19
N LYS A 219 -7.11 -8.98 -16.26
CA LYS A 219 -6.22 -8.99 -17.41
C LYS A 219 -6.64 -7.96 -18.46
N ILE A 220 -5.66 -7.40 -19.16
CA ILE A 220 -5.90 -6.51 -20.30
C ILE A 220 -6.60 -7.26 -21.44
N HIS A 221 -7.35 -6.54 -22.26
CA HIS A 221 -8.05 -7.10 -23.42
C HIS A 221 -7.06 -7.72 -24.42
N LYS A 222 -7.45 -8.86 -25.01
CA LYS A 222 -6.59 -9.61 -25.97
C LYS A 222 -6.16 -8.78 -27.18
N ASP A 223 -7.04 -7.91 -27.67
CA ASP A 223 -6.81 -7.06 -28.85
C ASP A 223 -6.33 -5.66 -28.47
N THR A 224 -5.65 -5.50 -27.32
CA THR A 224 -5.21 -4.21 -26.79
C THR A 224 -4.46 -3.35 -27.81
N ILE A 225 -3.56 -3.92 -28.62
CA ILE A 225 -2.79 -3.16 -29.61
C ILE A 225 -3.72 -2.52 -30.63
N LYS A 226 -4.68 -3.28 -31.17
CA LYS A 226 -5.68 -2.77 -32.12
C LYS A 226 -6.54 -1.67 -31.47
N ILE A 227 -6.93 -1.86 -30.24
CA ILE A 227 -7.72 -0.87 -29.49
C ILE A 227 -6.93 0.43 -29.31
N ILE A 228 -5.64 0.35 -28.96
CA ILE A 228 -4.77 1.52 -28.84
C ILE A 228 -4.71 2.30 -30.16
N GLU A 229 -4.59 1.63 -31.31
CA GLU A 229 -4.59 2.27 -32.60
C GLU A 229 -5.94 2.99 -32.88
N MET A 230 -7.07 2.34 -32.61
CA MET A 230 -8.40 2.95 -32.75
C MET A 230 -8.57 4.17 -31.85
N VAL A 231 -8.06 4.11 -30.63
CA VAL A 231 -8.10 5.23 -29.67
C VAL A 231 -7.18 6.36 -30.14
N ALA A 232 -6.00 6.05 -30.69
CA ALA A 232 -5.08 7.04 -31.21
C ALA A 232 -5.74 7.82 -32.37
N GLU A 233 -6.42 7.14 -33.31
CA GLU A 233 -7.18 7.79 -34.39
C GLU A 233 -8.32 8.67 -33.87
N GLU A 234 -9.00 8.22 -32.80
CA GLU A 234 -10.06 9.00 -32.15
C GLU A 234 -9.51 10.27 -31.50
N ILE A 235 -8.38 10.15 -30.81
CA ILE A 235 -7.70 11.27 -30.14
C ILE A 235 -7.18 12.27 -31.17
N GLU A 236 -6.65 11.80 -32.32
CA GLU A 236 -6.19 12.66 -33.40
C GLU A 236 -7.32 13.54 -33.94
N LYS A 237 -8.53 12.99 -34.06
CA LYS A 237 -9.71 13.68 -34.60
C LYS A 237 -10.40 14.59 -33.58
N ASN A 238 -10.50 14.12 -32.32
CA ASN A 238 -11.40 14.70 -31.32
C ASN A 238 -10.69 15.15 -30.03
N GLY A 239 -9.36 15.01 -29.96
CA GLY A 239 -8.55 15.35 -28.78
C GLY A 239 -8.58 14.28 -27.69
N ALA A 240 -7.68 14.40 -26.71
CA ALA A 240 -7.49 13.40 -25.64
C ALA A 240 -8.72 13.20 -24.76
N GLU A 241 -9.58 14.22 -24.63
CA GLU A 241 -10.82 14.16 -23.86
C GLU A 241 -11.80 13.10 -24.40
N SER A 242 -11.70 12.80 -25.72
CA SER A 242 -12.53 11.78 -26.35
C SER A 242 -12.40 10.40 -25.73
N TRP A 243 -11.23 10.04 -25.18
CA TRP A 243 -11.06 8.80 -24.46
C TRP A 243 -11.97 8.74 -23.23
N PHE A 244 -12.02 9.79 -22.43
CA PHE A 244 -12.77 9.80 -21.17
C PHE A 244 -14.28 9.84 -21.38
N THR A 245 -14.73 10.50 -22.45
CA THR A 245 -16.16 10.70 -22.77
C THR A 245 -16.77 9.62 -23.66
N SER A 246 -15.96 8.89 -24.43
CA SER A 246 -16.45 7.84 -25.31
C SER A 246 -16.99 6.62 -24.56
N ASP A 247 -18.06 6.04 -25.07
CA ASP A 247 -18.61 4.78 -24.58
C ASP A 247 -17.66 3.62 -24.90
N PRO A 248 -17.40 2.68 -23.96
CA PRO A 248 -16.58 1.50 -24.20
C PRO A 248 -17.00 0.65 -25.40
N SER A 249 -18.30 0.58 -25.70
CA SER A 249 -18.85 -0.20 -26.81
C SER A 249 -18.32 0.26 -28.19
N LYS A 250 -17.90 1.52 -28.29
CA LYS A 250 -17.27 2.06 -29.51
C LYS A 250 -15.99 1.30 -29.91
N PHE A 251 -15.26 0.79 -28.92
CA PHE A 251 -13.98 0.11 -29.11
C PHE A 251 -14.08 -1.41 -28.93
N LEU A 252 -15.00 -1.89 -28.09
CA LEU A 252 -15.14 -3.30 -27.71
C LEU A 252 -16.37 -3.99 -28.32
N GLY A 253 -17.33 -3.22 -28.86
CA GLY A 253 -18.60 -3.79 -29.32
C GLY A 253 -19.34 -4.51 -28.19
N ASP A 254 -19.73 -5.76 -28.43
CA ASP A 254 -20.52 -6.56 -27.50
C ASP A 254 -19.74 -6.96 -26.22
N ASP A 255 -18.42 -6.93 -26.24
CA ASP A 255 -17.57 -7.29 -25.10
C ASP A 255 -17.51 -6.18 -24.03
N SER A 256 -18.11 -5.01 -24.28
CA SER A 256 -17.99 -3.80 -23.43
C SER A 256 -18.39 -4.02 -21.96
N ASP A 257 -19.41 -4.88 -21.71
CA ASP A 257 -19.91 -5.13 -20.36
C ASP A 257 -18.94 -5.98 -19.49
N GLU A 258 -18.05 -6.74 -20.13
CA GLU A 258 -17.08 -7.60 -19.44
C GLU A 258 -15.82 -6.87 -19.00
N TYR A 259 -15.60 -5.67 -19.55
CA TYR A 259 -14.37 -4.91 -19.32
C TYR A 259 -14.63 -3.56 -18.65
N GLU A 260 -13.63 -3.11 -17.91
CA GLU A 260 -13.55 -1.78 -17.33
C GLU A 260 -12.56 -0.92 -18.12
N LYS A 261 -12.97 0.29 -18.45
CA LYS A 261 -12.12 1.29 -19.10
C LYS A 261 -11.21 1.97 -18.08
N ILE A 262 -9.91 1.97 -18.33
CA ILE A 262 -8.93 2.66 -17.48
C ILE A 262 -9.02 4.17 -17.73
N THR A 263 -9.10 4.92 -16.65
CA THR A 263 -9.22 6.39 -16.68
C THR A 263 -7.94 7.12 -16.26
N ASP A 264 -6.86 6.37 -16.03
CA ASP A 264 -5.57 6.94 -15.69
C ASP A 264 -4.91 7.62 -16.90
N THR A 265 -4.05 8.58 -16.62
CA THR A 265 -3.18 9.22 -17.60
C THR A 265 -1.75 8.77 -17.47
N LEU A 266 -0.97 8.88 -18.53
CA LEU A 266 0.47 8.60 -18.52
C LEU A 266 1.23 9.67 -17.73
N ASP A 267 2.26 9.22 -17.02
CA ASP A 267 3.27 10.10 -16.46
C ASP A 267 3.93 10.95 -17.54
N VAL A 268 4.07 12.24 -17.27
CA VAL A 268 4.59 13.22 -18.25
C VAL A 268 6.10 13.44 -18.16
N TRP A 269 6.76 12.70 -17.29
CA TRP A 269 8.21 12.83 -17.04
C TRP A 269 9.01 11.77 -17.77
#